data_05410e7ea329f30668de2449b70f0c39
#
_entry.id   05410e7ea329f30668de2449b70f0c39
#
_cell.length_a   1.000
_cell.length_b   1.000
_cell.length_c   1.000
_cell.angle_alpha   90.00
_cell.angle_beta   90.00
_cell.angle_gamma   90.00
#
_symmetry.space_group_name_H-M   'P 1'
#
loop_
_entity.id
_entity.type
_entity.pdbx_description
1 polymer ?
#
loop_
_entity_poly.entity_id
_entity_poly.type
_entity_poly.pdbx_seq_one_letter_code
_entity_poly.pdbx_strand_id
1 'polypeptide(L)'
;MHVLETQAKAPGKVNLYLAVGNPREDGYHPLATLFSSGNIYETVTARDAQEQGITLSLNIVPDSLVDQQHRAGEFDPAEVPLDEKNLAYRAAVAMVQAHGLTVNDLNLHLHIDKAVPVAGGMAGGSADAAAALLAVDQYLYEKRLTERTLGLEELLALAAPLGADVPFVVRAAFPLGGLAVGEGTGTELSIVELPEDMIPLDIVLVAASEGLSTPQVFSELDEGRTTGRYPEADDLQVPPGLLHALTQTETPIARIHEIGRQLRNDLQGPAVTLAPGLETILTMDNESIVEAFVSGSGPTVAILVEDAPAADELAAALRRRGRHAVATQTPAAL
;
A
#
# COMPACT_ATOMS: atom_id res chain seq x y z
N MET A 1 8.23 -27.74 24.48
CA MET A 1 8.69 -26.35 24.55
C MET A 1 7.64 -25.51 23.84
N HIS A 2 7.15 -24.45 24.45
CA HIS A 2 6.28 -23.49 23.77
C HIS A 2 7.18 -22.70 22.81
N VAL A 3 6.92 -22.76 21.52
CA VAL A 3 7.61 -21.91 20.54
C VAL A 3 7.05 -20.51 20.74
N LEU A 4 7.90 -19.54 20.98
CA LEU A 4 7.50 -18.14 21.02
C LEU A 4 7.14 -17.69 19.61
N GLU A 5 5.98 -17.05 19.50
CA GLU A 5 5.47 -16.52 18.22
C GLU A 5 4.76 -15.19 18.47
N THR A 6 5.07 -14.19 17.67
CA THR A 6 4.40 -12.88 17.63
C THR A 6 3.97 -12.59 16.21
N GLN A 7 2.86 -11.88 16.08
CA GLN A 7 2.28 -11.57 14.76
C GLN A 7 1.88 -10.11 14.70
N ALA A 8 2.09 -9.49 13.55
CA ALA A 8 1.61 -8.15 13.24
C ALA A 8 1.04 -8.08 11.82
N LYS A 9 0.15 -7.12 11.62
CA LYS A 9 -0.47 -6.82 10.33
C LYS A 9 -0.18 -5.39 9.93
N ALA A 10 0.01 -5.17 8.63
CA ALA A 10 0.11 -3.84 8.08
C ALA A 10 -0.70 -3.75 6.77
N PRO A 11 -1.45 -2.65 6.55
CA PRO A 11 -2.34 -2.54 5.41
C PRO A 11 -1.57 -2.24 4.12
N GLY A 12 -2.13 -2.64 2.99
CA GLY A 12 -1.81 -2.02 1.71
C GLY A 12 -2.32 -0.57 1.67
N LYS A 13 -1.92 0.20 0.64
CA LYS A 13 -2.39 1.58 0.46
C LYS A 13 -2.95 1.82 -0.93
N VAL A 14 -3.77 2.86 -1.03
CA VAL A 14 -4.13 3.51 -2.29
C VAL A 14 -3.75 4.99 -2.22
N ASN A 15 -3.51 5.61 -3.37
CA ASN A 15 -3.35 7.05 -3.45
C ASN A 15 -4.68 7.65 -3.95
N LEU A 16 -5.43 8.29 -3.05
CA LEU A 16 -6.66 9.01 -3.43
C LEU A 16 -6.34 10.29 -4.22
N TYR A 17 -5.14 10.82 -4.03
CA TYR A 17 -4.62 11.94 -4.77
C TYR A 17 -3.12 11.77 -4.98
N LEU A 18 -2.62 12.07 -6.17
CA LEU A 18 -1.19 12.07 -6.48
C LEU A 18 -0.89 13.10 -7.55
N ALA A 19 -0.33 14.22 -7.13
CA ALA A 19 0.26 15.23 -8.00
C ALA A 19 1.78 15.05 -8.02
N VAL A 20 2.38 15.11 -9.20
CA VAL A 20 3.81 14.88 -9.42
C VAL A 20 4.43 16.14 -10.02
N GLY A 21 5.44 16.68 -9.35
CA GLY A 21 6.23 17.82 -9.83
C GLY A 21 7.22 17.44 -10.94
N ASN A 22 7.95 18.41 -11.42
CA ASN A 22 9.05 18.17 -12.33
C ASN A 22 10.25 17.51 -11.61
N PRO A 23 11.04 16.69 -12.32
CA PRO A 23 12.21 16.06 -11.72
C PRO A 23 13.20 17.09 -11.18
N ARG A 24 13.77 16.83 -10.00
CA ARG A 24 14.83 17.61 -9.40
C ARG A 24 16.19 17.18 -9.97
N GLU A 25 17.25 17.91 -9.61
CA GLU A 25 18.63 17.57 -10.02
C GLU A 25 19.09 16.19 -9.54
N ASP A 26 18.52 15.68 -8.44
CA ASP A 26 18.78 14.33 -7.91
C ASP A 26 18.00 13.23 -8.64
N GLY A 27 17.17 13.59 -9.63
CA GLY A 27 16.33 12.67 -10.42
C GLY A 27 15.02 12.27 -9.74
N TYR A 28 14.74 12.72 -8.51
CA TYR A 28 13.48 12.49 -7.83
C TYR A 28 12.47 13.59 -8.13
N HIS A 29 11.18 13.21 -8.11
CA HIS A 29 10.07 14.14 -8.29
C HIS A 29 9.52 14.57 -6.92
N PRO A 30 9.30 15.87 -6.69
CA PRO A 30 8.47 16.27 -5.56
C PRO A 30 7.03 15.84 -5.80
N LEU A 31 6.36 15.41 -4.72
CA LEU A 31 5.00 14.90 -4.74
C LEU A 31 4.11 15.67 -3.77
N ALA A 32 2.81 15.74 -4.10
CA ALA A 32 1.75 15.90 -3.12
C ALA A 32 0.79 14.71 -3.28
N THR A 33 0.66 13.92 -2.26
CA THR A 33 -0.19 12.73 -2.31
C THR A 33 -1.08 12.61 -1.08
N LEU A 34 -2.26 12.03 -1.27
CA LEU A 34 -3.12 11.60 -0.19
C LEU A 34 -3.13 10.07 -0.14
N PHE A 35 -2.38 9.53 0.80
CA PHE A 35 -2.39 8.11 1.09
C PHE A 35 -3.61 7.72 1.89
N SER A 36 -4.21 6.60 1.53
CA SER A 36 -5.26 5.96 2.32
C SER A 36 -4.97 4.48 2.47
N SER A 37 -5.08 3.95 3.68
CA SER A 37 -4.90 2.51 3.93
C SER A 37 -6.08 1.72 3.36
N GLY A 38 -5.81 0.60 2.71
CA GLY A 38 -6.85 -0.34 2.29
C GLY A 38 -7.09 -1.42 3.34
N ASN A 39 -8.31 -1.91 3.46
CA ASN A 39 -8.63 -3.02 4.37
C ASN A 39 -8.18 -4.38 3.77
N ILE A 40 -6.94 -4.40 3.26
CA ILE A 40 -6.20 -5.58 2.80
C ILE A 40 -4.84 -5.55 3.47
N TYR A 41 -4.46 -6.63 4.14
CA TYR A 41 -3.30 -6.65 5.03
C TYR A 41 -2.29 -7.71 4.60
N GLU A 42 -1.02 -7.35 4.69
CA GLU A 42 0.06 -8.31 4.86
C GLU A 42 0.16 -8.69 6.33
N THR A 43 0.47 -9.93 6.59
CA THR A 43 0.69 -10.43 7.95
C THR A 43 2.08 -11.02 8.04
N VAL A 44 2.84 -10.64 9.06
CA VAL A 44 4.14 -11.22 9.35
C VAL A 44 4.12 -11.86 10.74
N THR A 45 4.52 -13.12 10.78
CA THR A 45 4.69 -13.88 12.01
C THR A 45 6.18 -14.06 12.27
N ALA A 46 6.66 -13.57 13.41
CA ALA A 46 8.03 -13.76 13.90
C ALA A 46 8.04 -14.86 14.95
N ARG A 47 8.88 -15.89 14.78
CA ARG A 47 8.94 -17.06 15.66
C ARG A 47 10.34 -17.61 15.84
N ASP A 48 10.55 -18.42 16.88
CA ASP A 48 11.78 -19.16 17.09
C ASP A 48 12.09 -20.06 15.89
N ALA A 49 13.35 -20.05 15.46
CA ALA A 49 13.90 -20.94 14.44
C ALA A 49 14.95 -21.90 15.03
N GLN A 50 15.31 -22.93 14.26
CA GLN A 50 16.43 -23.81 14.60
C GLN A 50 17.75 -23.27 14.06
N GLU A 51 17.71 -22.59 12.92
CA GLU A 51 18.86 -22.03 12.24
C GLU A 51 19.21 -20.67 12.83
N GLN A 52 20.52 -20.39 12.95
CA GLN A 52 21.03 -19.10 13.39
C GLN A 52 20.79 -18.05 12.32
N GLY A 53 20.47 -16.83 12.76
CA GLY A 53 20.18 -15.71 11.88
C GLY A 53 18.69 -15.53 11.64
N ILE A 54 18.35 -14.91 10.51
CA ILE A 54 16.98 -14.62 10.08
C ILE A 54 16.69 -15.45 8.83
N THR A 55 15.59 -16.20 8.87
CA THR A 55 15.09 -16.96 7.72
C THR A 55 13.68 -16.50 7.38
N LEU A 56 13.28 -16.66 6.11
CA LEU A 56 11.96 -16.27 5.61
C LEU A 56 11.22 -17.44 4.98
N SER A 57 9.91 -17.41 5.10
CA SER A 57 8.99 -18.18 4.26
C SER A 57 7.79 -17.33 3.89
N LEU A 58 7.07 -17.73 2.84
CA LEU A 58 5.93 -17.01 2.30
C LEU A 58 4.77 -17.97 2.06
N ASN A 59 3.56 -17.48 2.30
CA ASN A 59 2.31 -18.12 1.92
C ASN A 59 1.43 -17.07 1.19
N ILE A 60 0.53 -17.53 0.33
CA ILE A 60 -0.47 -16.67 -0.30
C ILE A 60 -1.78 -16.82 0.46
N VAL A 61 -2.38 -15.68 0.82
CA VAL A 61 -3.68 -15.65 1.49
C VAL A 61 -4.77 -16.08 0.50
N PRO A 62 -5.55 -17.12 0.81
CA PRO A 62 -6.63 -17.57 -0.07
C PRO A 62 -7.62 -16.45 -0.42
N ASP A 63 -8.11 -16.48 -1.66
CA ASP A 63 -9.08 -15.54 -2.25
C ASP A 63 -8.62 -14.07 -2.31
N SER A 64 -7.37 -13.76 -1.91
CA SER A 64 -6.75 -12.46 -2.11
C SER A 64 -6.54 -12.15 -3.60
N LEU A 65 -6.19 -10.89 -3.92
CA LEU A 65 -5.78 -10.53 -5.29
C LEU A 65 -4.56 -11.33 -5.75
N VAL A 66 -3.59 -11.53 -4.86
CA VAL A 66 -2.38 -12.33 -5.15
C VAL A 66 -2.72 -13.80 -5.45
N ASP A 67 -3.69 -14.37 -4.71
CA ASP A 67 -4.15 -15.74 -4.94
C ASP A 67 -4.87 -15.87 -6.29
N GLN A 68 -5.69 -14.88 -6.65
CA GLN A 68 -6.34 -14.86 -7.97
C GLN A 68 -5.32 -14.78 -9.11
N GLN A 69 -4.28 -13.95 -8.99
CA GLN A 69 -3.18 -13.86 -9.96
C GLN A 69 -2.36 -15.16 -10.01
N HIS A 70 -2.07 -15.75 -8.85
CA HIS A 70 -1.35 -17.03 -8.76
C HIS A 70 -2.11 -18.17 -9.44
N ARG A 71 -3.40 -18.32 -9.16
CA ARG A 71 -4.25 -19.34 -9.81
C ARG A 71 -4.35 -19.15 -11.32
N ALA A 72 -4.23 -17.90 -11.80
CA ALA A 72 -4.21 -17.58 -13.23
C ALA A 72 -2.83 -17.80 -13.88
N GLY A 73 -1.79 -18.08 -13.11
CA GLY A 73 -0.40 -18.21 -13.59
C GLY A 73 0.26 -16.86 -13.92
N GLU A 74 -0.27 -15.76 -13.39
CA GLU A 74 0.23 -14.40 -13.60
C GLU A 74 1.18 -13.92 -12.48
N PHE A 75 1.28 -14.69 -11.40
CA PHE A 75 2.19 -14.47 -10.30
C PHE A 75 2.77 -15.79 -9.79
N ASP A 76 4.11 -15.85 -9.67
CA ASP A 76 4.81 -16.97 -9.05
C ASP A 76 5.40 -16.53 -7.69
N PRO A 77 5.02 -17.18 -6.57
CA PRO A 77 5.60 -16.89 -5.25
C PRO A 77 7.13 -16.98 -5.22
N ALA A 78 7.75 -17.78 -6.10
CA ALA A 78 9.19 -17.89 -6.22
C ALA A 78 9.89 -16.60 -6.70
N GLU A 79 9.15 -15.67 -7.28
CA GLU A 79 9.67 -14.34 -7.67
C GLU A 79 9.89 -13.42 -6.48
N VAL A 80 9.25 -13.69 -5.33
CA VAL A 80 9.47 -12.93 -4.10
C VAL A 80 10.76 -13.41 -3.44
N PRO A 81 11.78 -12.56 -3.31
CA PRO A 81 13.03 -12.97 -2.68
C PRO A 81 12.80 -13.33 -1.20
N LEU A 82 13.38 -14.43 -0.76
CA LEU A 82 13.36 -14.88 0.64
C LEU A 82 14.73 -14.71 1.32
N ASP A 83 15.48 -13.69 0.91
CA ASP A 83 16.83 -13.33 1.35
C ASP A 83 16.92 -11.84 1.76
N GLU A 84 18.14 -11.31 1.86
CA GLU A 84 18.42 -9.90 2.22
C GLU A 84 17.83 -8.84 1.25
N LYS A 85 17.36 -9.24 0.09
CA LYS A 85 16.65 -8.33 -0.85
C LYS A 85 15.20 -8.08 -0.43
N ASN A 86 14.64 -8.97 0.38
CA ASN A 86 13.27 -8.81 0.89
C ASN A 86 13.19 -7.67 1.91
N LEU A 87 12.19 -6.80 1.78
CA LEU A 87 12.03 -5.66 2.69
C LEU A 87 11.68 -6.09 4.12
N ALA A 88 10.96 -7.20 4.33
CA ALA A 88 10.70 -7.75 5.67
C ALA A 88 12.00 -8.24 6.34
N TYR A 89 12.91 -8.87 5.58
CA TYR A 89 14.23 -9.22 6.08
C TYR A 89 15.01 -7.98 6.51
N ARG A 90 15.08 -6.97 5.65
CA ARG A 90 15.77 -5.72 5.94
C ARG A 90 15.17 -4.98 7.14
N ALA A 91 13.84 -5.00 7.27
CA ALA A 91 13.13 -4.46 8.41
C ALA A 91 13.50 -5.17 9.71
N ALA A 92 13.55 -6.49 9.70
CA ALA A 92 13.97 -7.28 10.85
C ALA A 92 15.43 -7.00 11.24
N VAL A 93 16.34 -6.90 10.27
CA VAL A 93 17.74 -6.52 10.54
C VAL A 93 17.82 -5.13 11.18
N ALA A 94 17.09 -4.15 10.63
CA ALA A 94 17.04 -2.79 11.18
C ALA A 94 16.52 -2.78 12.63
N MET A 95 15.47 -3.55 12.93
CA MET A 95 14.91 -3.69 14.26
C MET A 95 15.91 -4.30 15.25
N VAL A 96 16.55 -5.38 14.87
CA VAL A 96 17.56 -6.06 15.69
C VAL A 96 18.73 -5.10 16.02
N GLN A 97 19.21 -4.36 15.02
CA GLN A 97 20.28 -3.37 15.20
C GLN A 97 19.87 -2.17 16.07
N ALA A 98 18.63 -1.71 15.96
CA ALA A 98 18.11 -0.62 16.78
C ALA A 98 18.13 -0.95 18.28
N HIS A 99 17.99 -2.23 18.62
CA HIS A 99 18.11 -2.72 20.00
C HIS A 99 19.54 -3.10 20.39
N GLY A 100 20.56 -2.79 19.56
CA GLY A 100 21.96 -3.08 19.83
C GLY A 100 22.34 -4.56 19.71
N LEU A 101 21.49 -5.37 19.10
CA LEU A 101 21.71 -6.78 18.84
C LEU A 101 22.28 -7.00 17.43
N THR A 102 22.81 -8.20 17.20
CA THR A 102 23.23 -8.63 15.85
C THR A 102 22.33 -9.78 15.37
N VAL A 103 22.25 -9.95 14.06
CA VAL A 103 21.49 -11.06 13.46
C VAL A 103 21.95 -12.43 13.98
N ASN A 104 23.25 -12.55 14.28
CA ASN A 104 23.84 -13.79 14.79
C ASN A 104 23.45 -14.09 16.25
N ASP A 105 22.88 -13.14 16.97
CA ASP A 105 22.38 -13.36 18.35
C ASP A 105 21.00 -14.05 18.34
N LEU A 106 20.40 -14.23 17.16
CA LEU A 106 19.04 -14.71 16.99
C LEU A 106 18.96 -16.01 16.19
N ASN A 107 17.91 -16.76 16.48
CA ASN A 107 17.37 -17.81 15.64
C ASN A 107 15.91 -17.42 15.36
N LEU A 108 15.69 -16.59 14.33
CA LEU A 108 14.42 -15.96 14.00
C LEU A 108 13.90 -16.43 12.64
N HIS A 109 12.67 -16.89 12.59
CA HIS A 109 11.97 -17.16 11.35
C HIS A 109 10.84 -16.16 11.17
N LEU A 110 10.78 -15.53 10.00
CA LEU A 110 9.65 -14.69 9.56
C LEU A 110 8.81 -15.47 8.56
N HIS A 111 7.51 -15.57 8.84
CA HIS A 111 6.54 -16.10 7.90
C HIS A 111 5.64 -14.97 7.41
N ILE A 112 5.55 -14.81 6.08
CA ILE A 112 4.79 -13.75 5.42
C ILE A 112 3.53 -14.35 4.80
N ASP A 113 2.35 -13.90 5.23
CA ASP A 113 1.08 -14.20 4.56
C ASP A 113 0.75 -13.05 3.60
N LYS A 114 0.87 -13.33 2.30
CA LYS A 114 0.82 -12.35 1.21
C LYS A 114 -0.60 -12.18 0.67
N ALA A 115 -1.15 -10.95 0.72
CA ALA A 115 -2.48 -10.63 0.21
C ALA A 115 -2.50 -9.42 -0.74
N VAL A 116 -1.54 -8.49 -0.57
CA VAL A 116 -1.43 -7.26 -1.36
C VAL A 116 -0.64 -7.53 -2.64
N PRO A 117 -1.12 -7.13 -3.84
CA PRO A 117 -0.43 -7.37 -5.11
C PRO A 117 1.03 -6.91 -5.11
N VAL A 118 1.91 -7.75 -5.64
CA VAL A 118 3.32 -7.43 -5.83
C VAL A 118 3.46 -6.50 -7.04
N ALA A 119 4.26 -5.44 -6.91
CA ALA A 119 4.42 -4.41 -7.94
C ALA A 119 3.09 -3.80 -8.43
N GLY A 120 2.05 -3.81 -7.58
CA GLY A 120 0.69 -3.38 -7.90
C GLY A 120 0.38 -1.91 -7.61
N GLY A 121 1.34 -1.08 -7.17
CA GLY A 121 1.06 0.31 -6.76
C GLY A 121 0.42 0.43 -5.37
N MET A 122 0.27 -0.68 -4.64
CA MET A 122 -0.40 -0.78 -3.33
C MET A 122 0.57 -0.96 -2.14
N ALA A 123 1.87 -0.81 -2.36
CA ALA A 123 2.92 -0.90 -1.34
C ALA A 123 2.99 -2.24 -0.57
N GLY A 124 2.71 -3.40 -1.23
CA GLY A 124 2.73 -4.70 -0.58
C GLY A 124 4.06 -5.03 0.12
N GLY A 125 5.21 -4.80 -0.54
CA GLY A 125 6.52 -4.99 0.09
C GLY A 125 6.78 -4.03 1.27
N SER A 126 6.21 -2.82 1.23
CA SER A 126 6.27 -1.87 2.36
C SER A 126 5.39 -2.34 3.52
N ALA A 127 4.26 -2.98 3.22
CA ALA A 127 3.40 -3.60 4.22
C ALA A 127 4.09 -4.82 4.88
N ASP A 128 4.79 -5.64 4.10
CA ASP A 128 5.64 -6.71 4.64
C ASP A 128 6.68 -6.15 5.62
N ALA A 129 7.37 -5.06 5.23
CA ALA A 129 8.38 -4.42 6.06
C ALA A 129 7.79 -3.84 7.35
N ALA A 130 6.67 -3.13 7.26
CA ALA A 130 5.99 -2.56 8.42
C ALA A 130 5.52 -3.63 9.40
N ALA A 131 4.87 -4.68 8.90
CA ALA A 131 4.45 -5.81 9.71
C ALA A 131 5.65 -6.53 10.34
N ALA A 132 6.78 -6.67 9.62
CA ALA A 132 8.01 -7.24 10.16
C ALA A 132 8.61 -6.38 11.27
N LEU A 133 8.67 -5.04 11.13
CA LEU A 133 9.12 -4.14 12.20
C LEU A 133 8.33 -4.40 13.48
N LEU A 134 7.00 -4.40 13.38
CA LEU A 134 6.11 -4.56 14.53
C LEU A 134 6.21 -5.96 15.15
N ALA A 135 6.20 -7.02 14.33
CA ALA A 135 6.26 -8.39 14.81
C ALA A 135 7.60 -8.72 15.48
N VAL A 136 8.72 -8.24 14.88
CA VAL A 136 10.06 -8.49 15.43
C VAL A 136 10.29 -7.70 16.71
N ASP A 137 9.85 -6.43 16.79
CA ASP A 137 9.95 -5.63 18.00
C ASP A 137 9.25 -6.33 19.18
N GLN A 138 8.01 -6.77 18.98
CA GLN A 138 7.25 -7.52 19.98
C GLN A 138 7.93 -8.85 20.32
N TYR A 139 8.47 -9.58 19.32
CA TYR A 139 9.19 -10.83 19.54
C TYR A 139 10.43 -10.65 20.43
N LEU A 140 11.24 -9.61 20.15
CA LEU A 140 12.43 -9.33 20.96
C LEU A 140 12.07 -9.00 22.41
N TYR A 141 11.01 -8.24 22.63
CA TYR A 141 10.50 -7.91 23.95
C TYR A 141 9.99 -9.15 24.71
N GLU A 142 9.15 -9.96 24.10
CA GLU A 142 8.61 -11.18 24.74
C GLU A 142 9.68 -12.23 25.01
N LYS A 143 10.72 -12.28 24.15
CA LYS A 143 11.91 -13.13 24.36
C LYS A 143 12.83 -12.57 25.44
N ARG A 144 12.53 -11.39 25.98
CA ARG A 144 13.33 -10.68 27.00
C ARG A 144 14.76 -10.34 26.53
N LEU A 145 14.91 -10.10 25.24
CA LEU A 145 16.14 -9.61 24.66
C LEU A 145 16.22 -8.09 24.70
N THR A 146 15.08 -7.43 24.93
CA THR A 146 14.92 -5.97 25.07
C THR A 146 14.07 -5.64 26.29
N GLU A 147 14.24 -4.44 26.84
CA GLU A 147 13.49 -3.98 28.03
C GLU A 147 12.13 -3.40 27.68
N ARG A 148 11.94 -2.95 26.44
CA ARG A 148 10.69 -2.36 25.92
C ARG A 148 10.58 -2.57 24.40
N THR A 149 9.41 -2.33 23.88
CA THR A 149 9.17 -2.11 22.45
C THR A 149 9.48 -0.65 22.07
N LEU A 150 9.69 -0.39 20.79
CA LEU A 150 9.93 0.95 20.27
C LEU A 150 8.63 1.77 20.21
N GLY A 151 8.74 3.07 20.41
CA GLY A 151 7.64 3.99 20.15
C GLY A 151 7.45 4.29 18.67
N LEU A 152 6.30 4.89 18.32
CA LEU A 152 5.95 5.18 16.92
C LEU A 152 7.04 6.00 16.21
N GLU A 153 7.58 7.05 16.83
CA GLU A 153 8.62 7.90 16.21
C GLU A 153 9.91 7.10 15.92
N GLU A 154 10.29 6.18 16.79
CA GLU A 154 11.44 5.32 16.60
C GLU A 154 11.19 4.33 15.44
N LEU A 155 9.97 3.78 15.35
CA LEU A 155 9.56 2.91 14.24
C LEU A 155 9.55 3.65 12.91
N LEU A 156 9.05 4.89 12.87
CA LEU A 156 9.05 5.72 11.67
C LEU A 156 10.47 6.07 11.21
N ALA A 157 11.39 6.32 12.15
CA ALA A 157 12.81 6.54 11.84
C ALA A 157 13.47 5.29 11.21
N LEU A 158 13.09 4.08 11.64
CA LEU A 158 13.55 2.82 11.05
C LEU A 158 12.87 2.53 9.69
N ALA A 159 11.64 2.98 9.51
CA ALA A 159 10.87 2.77 8.30
C ALA A 159 11.39 3.60 7.11
N ALA A 160 11.79 4.85 7.34
CA ALA A 160 12.17 5.80 6.30
C ALA A 160 13.27 5.29 5.34
N PRO A 161 14.37 4.68 5.79
CA PRO A 161 15.42 4.16 4.90
C PRO A 161 15.04 2.85 4.19
N LEU A 162 13.94 2.19 4.58
CA LEU A 162 13.49 0.94 3.95
C LEU A 162 12.74 1.20 2.63
N GLY A 163 11.99 2.31 2.54
CA GLY A 163 11.28 2.70 1.33
C GLY A 163 10.30 3.84 1.59
N ALA A 164 9.95 4.60 0.53
CA ALA A 164 9.14 5.81 0.63
C ALA A 164 7.74 5.57 1.24
N ASP A 165 7.12 4.44 0.94
CA ASP A 165 5.77 4.10 1.44
C ASP A 165 5.79 3.47 2.86
N VAL A 166 6.97 2.97 3.34
CA VAL A 166 7.05 2.23 4.61
C VAL A 166 6.63 3.06 5.82
N PRO A 167 7.03 4.35 5.94
CA PRO A 167 6.58 5.20 7.05
C PRO A 167 5.06 5.35 7.12
N PHE A 168 4.40 5.58 5.97
CA PHE A 168 2.93 5.64 5.94
C PHE A 168 2.31 4.32 6.41
N VAL A 169 2.79 3.19 5.90
CA VAL A 169 2.24 1.88 6.23
C VAL A 169 2.45 1.52 7.70
N VAL A 170 3.63 1.86 8.27
CA VAL A 170 3.86 1.74 9.72
C VAL A 170 2.84 2.57 10.50
N ARG A 171 2.65 3.84 10.11
CA ARG A 171 1.68 4.72 10.77
C ARG A 171 0.25 4.20 10.65
N ALA A 172 -0.11 3.67 9.47
CA ALA A 172 -1.42 3.10 9.18
C ALA A 172 -1.70 1.77 9.91
N ALA A 173 -0.70 1.12 10.48
CA ALA A 173 -0.87 -0.03 11.37
C ALA A 173 -1.24 0.35 12.82
N PHE A 174 -1.33 1.64 13.13
CA PHE A 174 -1.80 2.16 14.42
C PHE A 174 -3.16 2.85 14.26
N PRO A 175 -3.97 2.91 15.34
CA PRO A 175 -5.26 3.58 15.29
C PRO A 175 -5.18 5.02 14.75
N LEU A 176 -6.18 5.43 13.98
CA LEU A 176 -6.30 6.75 13.34
C LEU A 176 -5.16 7.12 12.36
N GLY A 177 -4.32 6.15 11.98
CA GLY A 177 -3.19 6.38 11.05
C GLY A 177 -3.50 6.15 9.58
N GLY A 178 -4.73 5.77 9.26
CA GLY A 178 -5.09 5.27 7.92
C GLY A 178 -5.17 6.30 6.80
N LEU A 179 -5.07 7.61 7.09
CA LEU A 179 -5.10 8.68 6.08
C LEU A 179 -3.99 9.69 6.36
N ALA A 180 -3.17 10.01 5.35
CA ALA A 180 -2.09 10.98 5.49
C ALA A 180 -1.81 11.74 4.19
N VAL A 181 -1.50 13.01 4.31
CA VAL A 181 -0.87 13.79 3.24
C VAL A 181 0.63 13.50 3.25
N GLY A 182 1.16 13.13 2.10
CA GLY A 182 2.59 12.94 1.88
C GLY A 182 3.14 14.04 0.97
N GLU A 183 4.25 14.65 1.37
CA GLU A 183 4.95 15.69 0.62
C GLU A 183 6.41 15.30 0.39
N GLY A 184 7.18 16.16 -0.30
CA GLY A 184 8.55 15.86 -0.66
C GLY A 184 8.65 14.69 -1.64
N THR A 185 9.28 13.59 -1.25
CA THR A 185 9.28 12.32 -2.00
C THR A 185 8.18 11.35 -1.55
N GLY A 186 7.17 11.86 -0.83
CA GLY A 186 6.11 11.07 -0.19
C GLY A 186 6.44 10.61 1.23
N THR A 187 7.59 11.02 1.77
CA THR A 187 8.06 10.61 3.10
C THR A 187 7.76 11.63 4.21
N GLU A 188 7.45 12.88 3.85
CA GLU A 188 7.03 13.91 4.78
C GLU A 188 5.53 13.77 5.03
N LEU A 189 5.16 13.10 6.11
CA LEU A 189 3.78 12.70 6.39
C LEU A 189 3.09 13.65 7.36
N SER A 190 1.92 14.15 6.97
CA SER A 190 0.97 14.86 7.82
C SER A 190 -0.29 14.03 7.96
N ILE A 191 -0.57 13.55 9.18
CA ILE A 191 -1.74 12.71 9.45
C ILE A 191 -3.01 13.55 9.33
N VAL A 192 -3.99 13.01 8.62
CA VAL A 192 -5.34 13.56 8.56
C VAL A 192 -6.15 12.93 9.67
N GLU A 193 -6.55 13.73 10.65
CA GLU A 193 -7.39 13.26 11.75
C GLU A 193 -8.77 12.88 11.22
N LEU A 194 -9.15 11.64 11.45
CA LEU A 194 -10.45 11.11 11.06
C LEU A 194 -11.40 11.14 12.27
N PRO A 195 -12.68 11.52 12.08
CA PRO A 195 -13.69 11.37 13.11
C PRO A 195 -13.84 9.89 13.53
N GLU A 196 -14.13 9.62 14.81
CA GLU A 196 -14.33 8.26 15.32
C GLU A 196 -15.50 7.52 14.64
N ASP A 197 -16.48 8.27 14.16
CA ASP A 197 -17.67 7.77 13.46
C ASP A 197 -17.58 7.91 11.94
N MET A 198 -16.36 8.12 11.40
CA MET A 198 -16.16 8.19 9.95
C MET A 198 -16.57 6.88 9.29
N ILE A 199 -17.37 7.00 8.22
CA ILE A 199 -17.72 5.86 7.38
C ILE A 199 -16.65 5.71 6.28
N PRO A 200 -15.94 4.57 6.22
CA PRO A 200 -14.98 4.30 5.15
C PRO A 200 -15.62 4.36 3.76
N LEU A 201 -14.83 4.64 2.75
CA LEU A 201 -15.24 4.55 1.36
C LEU A 201 -15.20 3.09 0.91
N ASP A 202 -16.24 2.66 0.21
CA ASP A 202 -16.29 1.34 -0.41
C ASP A 202 -15.62 1.40 -1.78
N ILE A 203 -14.65 0.53 -2.01
CA ILE A 203 -13.87 0.46 -3.24
C ILE A 203 -13.75 -0.98 -3.75
N VAL A 204 -13.60 -1.12 -5.06
CA VAL A 204 -13.16 -2.38 -5.67
C VAL A 204 -11.75 -2.21 -6.19
N LEU A 205 -10.85 -3.08 -5.77
CA LEU A 205 -9.49 -3.14 -6.28
C LEU A 205 -9.42 -4.18 -7.39
N VAL A 206 -8.85 -3.78 -8.52
CA VAL A 206 -8.68 -4.63 -9.70
C VAL A 206 -7.20 -4.71 -10.02
N ALA A 207 -6.59 -5.88 -9.83
CA ALA A 207 -5.21 -6.11 -10.22
C ALA A 207 -5.13 -6.38 -11.73
N ALA A 208 -4.12 -5.81 -12.39
CA ALA A 208 -3.79 -6.16 -13.76
C ALA A 208 -2.87 -7.38 -13.81
N SER A 209 -2.86 -8.06 -14.95
CA SER A 209 -1.99 -9.22 -15.21
C SER A 209 -0.53 -8.86 -15.43
N GLU A 210 -0.25 -7.62 -15.80
CA GLU A 210 1.10 -7.13 -16.09
C GLU A 210 1.56 -6.18 -14.99
N GLY A 211 2.74 -6.42 -14.42
CA GLY A 211 3.38 -5.50 -13.48
C GLY A 211 3.91 -4.25 -14.17
N LEU A 212 3.87 -3.10 -13.51
CA LEU A 212 4.50 -1.86 -13.99
C LEU A 212 5.71 -1.50 -13.11
N SER A 213 6.78 -1.10 -13.76
CA SER A 213 7.97 -0.57 -13.09
C SER A 213 7.74 0.91 -12.74
N THR A 214 7.73 1.25 -11.46
CA THR A 214 7.57 2.64 -11.01
C THR A 214 8.53 3.61 -11.72
N PRO A 215 9.86 3.34 -11.85
CA PRO A 215 10.75 4.21 -12.61
C PRO A 215 10.35 4.40 -14.07
N GLN A 216 9.82 3.37 -14.73
CA GLN A 216 9.37 3.49 -16.11
C GLN A 216 8.14 4.38 -16.24
N VAL A 217 7.20 4.31 -15.29
CA VAL A 217 6.00 5.16 -15.28
C VAL A 217 6.38 6.63 -15.09
N PHE A 218 7.33 6.94 -14.20
CA PHE A 218 7.85 8.30 -14.05
C PHE A 218 8.60 8.79 -15.30
N SER A 219 9.43 7.95 -15.91
CA SER A 219 10.11 8.28 -17.17
C SER A 219 9.13 8.58 -18.31
N GLU A 220 8.03 7.82 -18.40
CA GLU A 220 6.95 8.05 -19.37
C GLU A 220 6.23 9.38 -19.09
N LEU A 221 6.03 9.73 -17.80
CA LEU A 221 5.46 11.04 -17.42
C LEU A 221 6.34 12.19 -17.93
N ASP A 222 7.65 12.10 -17.72
CA ASP A 222 8.62 13.14 -18.12
C ASP A 222 8.67 13.30 -19.64
N GLU A 223 8.74 12.19 -20.37
CA GLU A 223 8.69 12.21 -21.83
C GLU A 223 7.37 12.79 -22.34
N GLY A 224 6.25 12.36 -21.75
CA GLY A 224 4.93 12.83 -22.13
C GLY A 224 4.71 14.32 -21.84
N ARG A 225 5.24 14.85 -20.76
CA ARG A 225 5.23 16.30 -20.47
C ARG A 225 6.09 17.08 -21.46
N THR A 226 7.30 16.59 -21.74
CA THR A 226 8.20 17.21 -22.74
C THR A 226 7.57 17.30 -24.12
N THR A 227 6.78 16.31 -24.51
CA THR A 227 6.10 16.24 -25.81
C THR A 227 4.69 16.87 -25.81
N GLY A 228 4.21 17.38 -24.67
CA GLY A 228 2.87 17.95 -24.50
C GLY A 228 1.73 16.92 -24.49
N ARG A 229 2.04 15.64 -24.30
CA ARG A 229 1.05 14.56 -24.19
C ARG A 229 0.33 14.57 -22.82
N TYR A 230 1.06 14.93 -21.78
CA TYR A 230 0.51 15.10 -20.43
C TYR A 230 0.59 16.55 -19.99
N PRO A 231 -0.28 17.00 -19.08
CA PRO A 231 -0.23 18.34 -18.50
C PRO A 231 1.13 18.62 -17.84
N GLU A 232 1.55 19.87 -17.86
CA GLU A 232 2.68 20.32 -17.04
C GLU A 232 2.37 20.14 -15.56
N ALA A 233 3.44 20.02 -14.75
CA ALA A 233 3.27 19.99 -13.31
C ALA A 233 2.66 21.32 -12.83
N ASP A 234 1.59 21.20 -12.06
CA ASP A 234 0.92 22.34 -11.44
C ASP A 234 1.15 22.37 -9.92
N ASP A 235 0.21 22.95 -9.17
CA ASP A 235 0.33 23.08 -7.72
C ASP A 235 0.40 21.71 -7.03
N LEU A 236 1.44 21.52 -6.22
CA LEU A 236 1.67 20.30 -5.45
C LEU A 236 0.98 20.40 -4.09
N GLN A 237 -0.34 20.44 -4.11
CA GLN A 237 -1.16 20.46 -2.91
C GLN A 237 -2.33 19.49 -3.03
N VAL A 238 -2.60 18.76 -1.95
CA VAL A 238 -3.85 18.01 -1.83
C VAL A 238 -5.00 19.00 -1.66
N PRO A 239 -6.05 18.94 -2.48
CA PRO A 239 -7.15 19.91 -2.40
C PRO A 239 -7.79 19.92 -1.00
N PRO A 240 -7.91 21.11 -0.35
CA PRO A 240 -8.59 21.22 0.95
C PRO A 240 -10.06 20.72 0.91
N GLY A 241 -10.73 20.86 -0.23
CA GLY A 241 -12.07 20.33 -0.44
C GLY A 241 -12.15 18.81 -0.36
N LEU A 242 -11.12 18.08 -0.89
CA LEU A 242 -11.01 16.63 -0.76
C LEU A 242 -10.84 16.21 0.70
N LEU A 243 -9.92 16.87 1.42
CA LEU A 243 -9.71 16.61 2.85
C LEU A 243 -10.98 16.87 3.66
N HIS A 244 -11.65 17.98 3.39
CA HIS A 244 -12.93 18.32 4.04
C HIS A 244 -13.98 17.24 3.76
N ALA A 245 -14.17 16.84 2.51
CA ALA A 245 -15.16 15.82 2.15
C ALA A 245 -14.85 14.46 2.81
N LEU A 246 -13.59 14.08 2.97
CA LEU A 246 -13.17 12.83 3.61
C LEU A 246 -13.37 12.82 5.13
N THR A 247 -13.34 13.97 5.78
CA THR A 247 -13.48 14.10 7.25
C THR A 247 -14.91 14.35 7.72
N GLN A 248 -15.92 14.36 6.83
CA GLN A 248 -17.32 14.44 7.21
C GLN A 248 -17.85 13.10 7.74
N THR A 249 -18.72 13.17 8.76
CA THR A 249 -19.32 11.97 9.38
C THR A 249 -20.59 11.51 8.66
N GLU A 250 -21.28 12.43 7.99
CA GLU A 250 -22.44 12.08 7.16
C GLU A 250 -21.99 11.61 5.79
N THR A 251 -22.55 10.51 5.31
CA THR A 251 -22.27 9.93 3.98
C THR A 251 -23.48 10.00 3.06
N PRO A 252 -23.95 11.18 2.67
CA PRO A 252 -24.87 11.23 1.53
C PRO A 252 -24.10 10.81 0.28
N ILE A 253 -24.73 10.12 -0.65
CA ILE A 253 -24.20 9.77 -1.99
C ILE A 253 -23.52 10.98 -2.63
N ALA A 254 -24.08 12.18 -2.44
CA ALA A 254 -23.49 13.43 -2.92
C ALA A 254 -22.04 13.67 -2.45
N ARG A 255 -21.68 13.27 -1.20
CA ARG A 255 -20.31 13.38 -0.69
C ARG A 255 -19.37 12.41 -1.41
N ILE A 256 -19.80 11.18 -1.67
CA ILE A 256 -18.99 10.18 -2.38
C ILE A 256 -18.67 10.67 -3.80
N HIS A 257 -19.67 11.23 -4.48
CA HIS A 257 -19.47 11.86 -5.79
C HIS A 257 -18.59 13.12 -5.74
N GLU A 258 -18.66 13.90 -4.66
CA GLU A 258 -17.76 15.03 -4.44
C GLU A 258 -16.32 14.58 -4.28
N ILE A 259 -16.08 13.53 -3.50
CA ILE A 259 -14.76 12.89 -3.37
C ILE A 259 -14.30 12.41 -4.74
N GLY A 260 -15.11 11.63 -5.46
CA GLY A 260 -14.77 11.08 -6.78
C GLY A 260 -14.26 12.15 -7.75
N ARG A 261 -14.95 13.30 -7.83
CA ARG A 261 -14.54 14.41 -8.71
C ARG A 261 -13.20 15.05 -8.37
N GLN A 262 -12.66 14.83 -7.18
CA GLN A 262 -11.40 15.40 -6.70
C GLN A 262 -10.25 14.38 -6.69
N LEU A 263 -10.54 13.09 -6.98
CA LEU A 263 -9.50 12.07 -7.14
C LEU A 263 -8.62 12.42 -8.35
N ARG A 264 -7.32 12.25 -8.18
CA ARG A 264 -6.34 12.57 -9.22
C ARG A 264 -5.11 11.69 -9.08
N ASN A 265 -4.58 11.24 -10.19
CA ASN A 265 -3.27 10.60 -10.24
C ASN A 265 -2.54 10.99 -11.54
N ASP A 266 -1.50 11.80 -11.42
CA ASP A 266 -0.69 12.24 -12.58
C ASP A 266 0.03 11.07 -13.27
N LEU A 267 0.22 9.95 -12.58
CA LEU A 267 0.82 8.74 -13.15
C LEU A 267 -0.19 7.86 -13.92
N GLN A 268 -1.50 8.19 -13.88
CA GLN A 268 -2.53 7.38 -14.54
C GLN A 268 -2.35 7.34 -16.06
N GLY A 269 -2.15 8.48 -16.72
CA GLY A 269 -1.89 8.55 -18.16
C GLY A 269 -0.65 7.76 -18.57
N PRO A 270 0.51 7.98 -17.93
CA PRO A 270 1.71 7.15 -18.13
C PRO A 270 1.48 5.66 -17.92
N ALA A 271 0.78 5.26 -16.85
CA ALA A 271 0.46 3.86 -16.58
C ALA A 271 -0.39 3.24 -17.70
N VAL A 272 -1.40 3.95 -18.20
CA VAL A 272 -2.24 3.52 -19.32
C VAL A 272 -1.43 3.42 -20.62
N THR A 273 -0.50 4.34 -20.86
CA THR A 273 0.39 4.26 -22.05
C THR A 273 1.25 2.99 -22.02
N LEU A 274 1.79 2.63 -20.84
CA LEU A 274 2.62 1.43 -20.69
C LEU A 274 1.80 0.13 -20.57
N ALA A 275 0.58 0.21 -20.07
CA ALA A 275 -0.34 -0.92 -19.92
C ALA A 275 -1.76 -0.54 -20.42
N PRO A 276 -2.00 -0.55 -21.75
CA PRO A 276 -3.27 -0.10 -22.33
C PRO A 276 -4.51 -0.87 -21.86
N GLY A 277 -4.33 -2.08 -21.33
CA GLY A 277 -5.41 -2.87 -20.74
C GLY A 277 -6.11 -2.21 -19.57
N LEU A 278 -5.46 -1.23 -18.90
CA LEU A 278 -6.03 -0.45 -17.79
C LEU A 278 -7.19 0.43 -18.25
N GLU A 279 -7.15 0.97 -19.48
CA GLU A 279 -8.19 1.84 -20.03
C GLU A 279 -9.57 1.17 -19.99
N THR A 280 -9.62 -0.13 -20.28
CA THR A 280 -10.88 -0.89 -20.24
C THR A 280 -11.54 -0.92 -18.86
N ILE A 281 -10.74 -0.85 -17.79
CA ILE A 281 -11.22 -0.84 -16.41
C ILE A 281 -11.60 0.60 -16.02
N LEU A 282 -10.75 1.56 -16.35
CA LEU A 282 -10.92 2.98 -16.03
C LEU A 282 -12.14 3.61 -16.72
N THR A 283 -12.51 3.11 -17.91
CA THR A 283 -13.65 3.62 -18.70
C THR A 283 -14.89 2.71 -18.62
N MET A 284 -14.95 1.82 -17.63
CA MET A 284 -16.06 0.91 -17.48
C MET A 284 -17.36 1.66 -17.18
N ASP A 285 -18.39 1.39 -17.99
CA ASP A 285 -19.73 1.93 -17.78
C ASP A 285 -20.54 1.03 -16.83
N ASN A 286 -20.84 1.54 -15.64
CA ASN A 286 -21.67 0.89 -14.63
C ASN A 286 -22.23 1.98 -13.70
N GLU A 287 -23.54 1.97 -13.47
CA GLU A 287 -24.27 2.99 -12.71
C GLU A 287 -23.78 3.12 -11.25
N SER A 288 -23.21 2.07 -10.65
CA SER A 288 -22.68 2.11 -9.28
C SER A 288 -21.25 2.66 -9.17
N ILE A 289 -20.56 2.85 -10.29
CA ILE A 289 -19.19 3.40 -10.30
C ILE A 289 -19.26 4.93 -10.16
N VAL A 290 -18.60 5.44 -9.14
CA VAL A 290 -18.44 6.87 -8.92
C VAL A 290 -17.21 7.40 -9.64
N GLU A 291 -16.06 6.72 -9.47
CA GLU A 291 -14.79 7.06 -10.12
C GLU A 291 -13.88 5.84 -10.15
N ALA A 292 -13.07 5.72 -11.20
CA ALA A 292 -12.03 4.70 -11.32
C ALA A 292 -10.67 5.37 -11.51
N PHE A 293 -9.67 4.93 -10.77
CA PHE A 293 -8.35 5.54 -10.80
C PHE A 293 -7.23 4.51 -10.55
N VAL A 294 -6.04 4.79 -11.07
CA VAL A 294 -4.85 3.98 -10.84
C VAL A 294 -4.29 4.28 -9.45
N SER A 295 -3.95 3.27 -8.67
CA SER A 295 -3.26 3.42 -7.38
C SER A 295 -1.75 3.59 -7.57
N GLY A 296 -1.19 4.72 -7.15
CA GLY A 296 0.23 5.02 -7.29
C GLY A 296 0.70 4.96 -8.74
N SER A 297 1.79 4.25 -9.01
CA SER A 297 2.26 3.97 -10.37
C SER A 297 1.50 2.83 -11.07
N GLY A 298 0.52 2.25 -10.41
CA GLY A 298 -0.24 1.11 -10.92
C GLY A 298 0.54 -0.22 -10.86
N PRO A 299 0.01 -1.25 -11.55
CA PRO A 299 -1.15 -1.26 -12.42
C PRO A 299 -2.50 -1.57 -11.72
N THR A 300 -2.57 -1.57 -10.39
CA THR A 300 -3.86 -1.76 -9.71
C THR A 300 -4.76 -0.56 -9.97
N VAL A 301 -6.00 -0.81 -10.38
CA VAL A 301 -7.07 0.18 -10.48
C VAL A 301 -7.95 0.06 -9.24
N ALA A 302 -8.21 1.19 -8.58
CA ALA A 302 -9.20 1.31 -7.53
C ALA A 302 -10.47 1.95 -8.12
N ILE A 303 -11.61 1.37 -7.81
CA ILE A 303 -12.93 1.84 -8.28
C ILE A 303 -13.73 2.24 -7.05
N LEU A 304 -14.01 3.53 -6.90
CA LEU A 304 -14.89 4.07 -5.88
C LEU A 304 -16.34 3.76 -6.28
N VAL A 305 -17.10 3.22 -5.36
CA VAL A 305 -18.53 2.90 -5.54
C VAL A 305 -19.39 3.52 -4.46
N GLU A 306 -20.72 3.51 -4.65
CA GLU A 306 -21.65 4.18 -3.76
C GLU A 306 -21.78 3.52 -2.38
N ASP A 307 -21.67 2.17 -2.30
CA ASP A 307 -21.82 1.41 -1.06
C ASP A 307 -21.19 0.01 -1.13
N ALA A 308 -21.14 -0.69 0.00
CA ALA A 308 -20.56 -2.03 0.11
C ALA A 308 -21.29 -3.09 -0.74
N PRO A 309 -22.64 -3.14 -0.83
CA PRO A 309 -23.32 -4.04 -1.75
C PRO A 309 -22.90 -3.82 -3.21
N ALA A 310 -22.76 -2.58 -3.67
CA ALA A 310 -22.28 -2.26 -5.01
C ALA A 310 -20.84 -2.73 -5.23
N ALA A 311 -19.96 -2.58 -4.21
CA ALA A 311 -18.59 -3.09 -4.27
C ALA A 311 -18.56 -4.62 -4.44
N ASP A 312 -19.33 -5.35 -3.64
CA ASP A 312 -19.39 -6.81 -3.70
C ASP A 312 -19.91 -7.32 -5.05
N GLU A 313 -20.98 -6.69 -5.55
CA GLU A 313 -21.59 -7.06 -6.84
C GLU A 313 -20.64 -6.78 -8.00
N LEU A 314 -19.99 -5.62 -8.02
CA LEU A 314 -19.02 -5.23 -9.04
C LEU A 314 -17.80 -6.16 -9.02
N ALA A 315 -17.23 -6.44 -7.83
CA ALA A 315 -16.09 -7.35 -7.71
C ALA A 315 -16.45 -8.76 -8.20
N ALA A 316 -17.65 -9.27 -7.85
CA ALA A 316 -18.13 -10.56 -8.35
C ALA A 316 -18.33 -10.54 -9.87
N ALA A 317 -18.87 -9.46 -10.44
CA ALA A 317 -19.05 -9.32 -11.87
C ALA A 317 -17.71 -9.29 -12.64
N LEU A 318 -16.71 -8.60 -12.09
CA LEU A 318 -15.37 -8.55 -12.64
C LEU A 318 -14.69 -9.91 -12.62
N ARG A 319 -14.78 -10.67 -11.51
CA ARG A 319 -14.26 -12.03 -11.41
C ARG A 319 -14.91 -12.98 -12.42
N ARG A 320 -16.23 -12.87 -12.64
CA ARG A 320 -16.92 -13.65 -13.70
C ARG A 320 -16.42 -13.34 -15.11
N ARG A 321 -15.85 -12.16 -15.33
CA ARG A 321 -15.21 -11.74 -16.59
C ARG A 321 -13.72 -12.06 -16.67
N GLY A 322 -13.19 -12.83 -15.70
CA GLY A 322 -11.78 -13.22 -15.63
C GLY A 322 -10.84 -12.12 -15.13
N ARG A 323 -11.37 -11.08 -14.46
CA ARG A 323 -10.54 -10.05 -13.82
C ARG A 323 -10.27 -10.42 -12.37
N HIS A 324 -9.10 -10.06 -11.85
CA HIS A 324 -8.74 -10.23 -10.44
C HIS A 324 -9.26 -9.02 -9.67
N ALA A 325 -10.30 -9.23 -8.86
CA ALA A 325 -10.97 -8.14 -8.18
C ALA A 325 -11.39 -8.53 -6.76
N VAL A 326 -11.27 -7.59 -5.83
CA VAL A 326 -11.79 -7.69 -4.46
C VAL A 326 -12.49 -6.42 -4.06
N ALA A 327 -13.63 -6.55 -3.37
CA ALA A 327 -14.27 -5.45 -2.66
C ALA A 327 -13.53 -5.19 -1.34
N THR A 328 -13.32 -3.94 -0.98
CA THR A 328 -12.66 -3.54 0.26
C THR A 328 -13.06 -2.12 0.64
N GLN A 329 -12.51 -1.64 1.75
CA GLN A 329 -12.77 -0.29 2.25
C GLN A 329 -11.47 0.50 2.42
N THR A 330 -11.60 1.84 2.38
CA THR A 330 -10.49 2.79 2.59
C THR A 330 -11.02 4.08 3.25
N PRO A 331 -10.35 4.68 4.27
CA PRO A 331 -9.25 4.06 5.03
C PRO A 331 -9.68 2.77 5.73
N ALA A 332 -8.72 1.88 6.00
CA ALA A 332 -8.98 0.67 6.76
C ALA A 332 -9.52 1.02 8.17
N ALA A 333 -10.56 0.34 8.61
CA ALA A 333 -11.00 0.38 10.00
C ALA A 333 -10.04 -0.49 10.84
N LEU A 334 -9.30 0.14 11.77
CA LEU A 334 -8.41 -0.53 12.72
C LEU A 334 -9.07 -0.65 14.08
#